data_cd1e67fa085e7915c92f3f6dcf92ba14
#
_entry.id   cd1e67fa085e7915c92f3f6dcf92ba14
#
_cell.length_a   1.000
_cell.length_b   1.000
_cell.length_c   1.000
_cell.angle_alpha   90.00
_cell.angle_beta   90.00
_cell.angle_gamma   90.00
#
_symmetry.space_group_name_H-M   'P 1'
#
loop_
_entity.id
_entity.type
_entity.pdbx_description
1 polymer ?
#
loop_
_entity_poly.entity_id
_entity_poly.type
_entity_poly.pdbx_seq_one_letter_code
_entity_poly.pdbx_strand_id
1 'polypeptide(L)'
;MQQQKGFTLLEVMVVIVILGVIASMVVPNLMGNQEKAAKQKVVVDIQQLENALDLYKLDNGFYPTTEQGLQALVTQPTSEPMPRSFPEGGFIKRLQKDPWDNDYMLVSPGEMGRIDVYSMGPDRVAGTDDDIGNWNLDAPDAQQN
;
A
#
# COMPACT_ATOMS: atom_id res chain seq x y z
N MET A 1 -8.50 -57.52 25.53
CA MET A 1 -7.27 -56.71 25.38
C MET A 1 -7.28 -56.06 24.04
N GLN A 2 -7.39 -54.73 24.00
CA GLN A 2 -7.28 -53.98 22.74
C GLN A 2 -5.79 -53.75 22.45
N GLN A 3 -5.30 -54.31 21.34
CA GLN A 3 -3.96 -54.05 20.88
C GLN A 3 -3.89 -52.59 20.35
N GLN A 4 -3.17 -51.73 21.02
CA GLN A 4 -2.80 -50.43 20.51
C GLN A 4 -1.84 -50.63 19.34
N LYS A 5 -2.29 -50.36 18.11
CA LYS A 5 -1.44 -50.31 16.92
C LYS A 5 -0.69 -48.99 16.96
N GLY A 6 0.60 -49.03 17.29
CA GLY A 6 1.49 -47.87 17.15
C GLY A 6 1.77 -47.60 15.67
N PHE A 7 1.96 -46.33 15.32
CA PHE A 7 2.43 -45.92 13.99
C PHE A 7 3.85 -46.43 13.74
N THR A 8 4.12 -46.91 12.55
CA THR A 8 5.49 -47.31 12.15
C THR A 8 6.30 -46.09 11.79
N LEU A 9 7.63 -46.14 12.00
CA LEU A 9 8.56 -45.09 11.59
C LEU A 9 8.45 -44.77 10.10
N LEU A 10 8.30 -45.80 9.28
CA LEU A 10 8.13 -45.68 7.84
C LEU A 10 6.85 -44.90 7.46
N GLU A 11 5.75 -45.12 8.15
CA GLU A 11 4.47 -44.45 7.91
C GLU A 11 4.60 -42.93 8.17
N VAL A 12 5.28 -42.55 9.25
CA VAL A 12 5.55 -41.14 9.55
C VAL A 12 6.49 -40.52 8.50
N MET A 13 7.53 -41.23 8.07
CA MET A 13 8.44 -40.75 7.03
C MET A 13 7.73 -40.50 5.69
N VAL A 14 6.86 -41.40 5.27
CA VAL A 14 6.07 -41.26 4.04
C VAL A 14 5.13 -40.04 4.13
N VAL A 15 4.47 -39.83 5.26
CA VAL A 15 3.61 -38.65 5.48
C VAL A 15 4.40 -37.36 5.39
N ILE A 16 5.57 -37.26 6.01
CA ILE A 16 6.41 -36.05 5.96
C ILE A 16 6.87 -35.77 4.51
N VAL A 17 7.25 -36.79 3.76
CA VAL A 17 7.64 -36.63 2.34
C VAL A 17 6.48 -36.09 1.51
N ILE A 18 5.27 -36.67 1.66
CA ILE A 18 4.07 -36.22 0.93
C ILE A 18 3.73 -34.76 1.31
N LEU A 19 3.77 -34.42 2.60
CA LEU A 19 3.53 -33.05 3.05
C LEU A 19 4.57 -32.08 2.50
N GLY A 20 5.83 -32.48 2.43
CA GLY A 20 6.90 -31.68 1.81
C GLY A 20 6.67 -31.40 0.33
N VAL A 21 6.23 -32.40 -0.43
CA VAL A 21 5.90 -32.26 -1.86
C VAL A 21 4.72 -31.29 -2.04
N ILE A 22 3.65 -31.45 -1.26
CA ILE A 22 2.48 -30.57 -1.33
C ILE A 22 2.86 -29.14 -0.95
N ALA A 23 3.62 -28.96 0.13
CA ALA A 23 4.08 -27.64 0.57
C ALA A 23 4.88 -26.91 -0.50
N SER A 24 5.74 -27.62 -1.24
CA SER A 24 6.57 -27.03 -2.31
C SER A 24 5.74 -26.46 -3.48
N MET A 25 4.54 -26.97 -3.71
CA MET A 25 3.64 -26.47 -4.77
C MET A 25 2.76 -25.31 -4.31
N VAL A 26 2.44 -25.22 -3.01
CA VAL A 26 1.48 -24.23 -2.47
C VAL A 26 2.16 -22.92 -2.12
N VAL A 27 3.35 -22.96 -1.56
CA VAL A 27 4.07 -21.77 -1.07
C VAL A 27 4.31 -20.71 -2.15
N PRO A 28 4.79 -21.03 -3.37
CA PRO A 28 5.03 -20.02 -4.40
C PRO A 28 3.77 -19.26 -4.83
N ASN A 29 2.63 -19.95 -4.91
CA ASN A 29 1.36 -19.33 -5.29
C ASN A 29 0.80 -18.36 -4.26
N LEU A 30 1.08 -18.59 -2.98
CA LEU A 30 0.64 -17.71 -1.90
C LEU A 30 1.43 -16.39 -1.90
N MET A 31 2.72 -16.42 -2.17
CA MET A 31 3.57 -15.22 -2.21
C MET A 31 3.18 -14.26 -3.34
N GLY A 32 2.93 -14.79 -4.55
CA GLY A 32 2.48 -13.96 -5.68
C GLY A 32 1.10 -13.31 -5.45
N ASN A 33 0.19 -13.99 -4.76
CA ASN A 33 -1.12 -13.44 -4.44
C ASN A 33 -1.05 -12.35 -3.36
N GLN A 34 -0.14 -12.46 -2.40
CA GLN A 34 0.08 -11.42 -1.38
C GLN A 34 0.62 -10.13 -2.00
N GLU A 35 1.55 -10.23 -2.93
CA GLU A 35 2.10 -9.06 -3.62
C GLU A 35 1.02 -8.35 -4.46
N LYS A 36 0.21 -9.09 -5.21
CA LYS A 36 -0.91 -8.53 -5.95
C LYS A 36 -1.93 -7.84 -5.05
N ALA A 37 -2.27 -8.45 -3.91
CA ALA A 37 -3.17 -7.86 -2.94
C ALA A 37 -2.59 -6.59 -2.31
N ALA A 38 -1.28 -6.55 -2.04
CA ALA A 38 -0.59 -5.37 -1.55
C ALA A 38 -0.64 -4.22 -2.57
N LYS A 39 -0.30 -4.48 -3.83
CA LYS A 39 -0.39 -3.48 -4.92
C LYS A 39 -1.82 -2.97 -5.08
N GLN A 40 -2.81 -3.85 -5.06
CA GLN A 40 -4.22 -3.46 -5.16
C GLN A 40 -4.66 -2.55 -4.00
N LYS A 41 -4.19 -2.81 -2.78
CA LYS A 41 -4.43 -1.93 -1.63
C LYS A 41 -3.86 -0.54 -1.88
N VAL A 42 -2.60 -0.45 -2.36
CA VAL A 42 -1.96 0.84 -2.67
C VAL A 42 -2.77 1.63 -3.70
N VAL A 43 -3.25 0.98 -4.76
CA VAL A 43 -4.11 1.63 -5.79
C VAL A 43 -5.35 2.25 -5.15
N VAL A 44 -6.05 1.50 -4.30
CA VAL A 44 -7.27 1.99 -3.64
C VAL A 44 -6.96 3.13 -2.67
N ASP A 45 -5.90 3.01 -1.89
CA ASP A 45 -5.50 4.03 -0.92
C ASP A 45 -5.10 5.34 -1.62
N ILE A 46 -4.32 5.28 -2.72
CA ILE A 46 -3.94 6.45 -3.51
C ILE A 46 -5.18 7.13 -4.10
N GLN A 47 -6.13 6.39 -4.67
CA GLN A 47 -7.37 6.96 -5.18
C GLN A 47 -8.19 7.67 -4.10
N GLN A 48 -8.23 7.13 -2.89
CA GLN A 48 -8.88 7.79 -1.75
C GLN A 48 -8.17 9.08 -1.35
N LEU A 49 -6.83 9.08 -1.34
CA LEU A 49 -6.01 10.25 -1.03
C LEU A 49 -6.18 11.35 -2.10
N GLU A 50 -6.19 10.99 -3.39
CA GLU A 50 -6.46 11.92 -4.48
C GLU A 50 -7.84 12.56 -4.35
N ASN A 51 -8.88 11.80 -4.07
CA ASN A 51 -10.23 12.33 -3.84
C ASN A 51 -10.25 13.33 -2.68
N ALA A 52 -9.55 13.04 -1.59
CA ALA A 52 -9.47 13.96 -0.45
C ALA A 52 -8.67 15.22 -0.78
N LEU A 53 -7.59 15.11 -1.56
CA LEU A 53 -6.81 16.24 -2.05
C LEU A 53 -7.62 17.12 -3.01
N ASP A 54 -8.43 16.53 -3.87
CA ASP A 54 -9.32 17.26 -4.76
C ASP A 54 -10.40 18.02 -3.99
N LEU A 55 -10.97 17.43 -2.94
CA LEU A 55 -11.88 18.14 -2.02
C LEU A 55 -11.17 19.28 -1.31
N TYR A 56 -9.95 19.06 -0.81
CA TYR A 56 -9.16 20.13 -0.18
C TYR A 56 -8.96 21.30 -1.16
N LYS A 57 -8.60 21.00 -2.41
CA LYS A 57 -8.44 22.03 -3.44
C LYS A 57 -9.74 22.71 -3.81
N LEU A 58 -10.85 21.98 -3.88
CA LEU A 58 -12.16 22.55 -4.18
C LEU A 58 -12.54 23.61 -3.15
N ASP A 59 -12.30 23.33 -1.86
CA ASP A 59 -12.64 24.23 -0.76
C ASP A 59 -11.65 25.39 -0.61
N ASN A 60 -10.38 25.19 -0.94
CA ASN A 60 -9.30 26.13 -0.65
C ASN A 60 -8.70 26.81 -1.88
N GLY A 61 -8.91 26.23 -3.08
CA GLY A 61 -8.38 26.73 -4.35
C GLY A 61 -6.96 26.25 -4.71
N PHE A 62 -6.31 25.51 -3.82
CA PHE A 62 -4.96 24.97 -4.01
C PHE A 62 -4.81 23.61 -3.31
N TYR A 63 -3.83 22.83 -3.71
CA TYR A 63 -3.44 21.62 -3.01
C TYR A 63 -2.50 21.94 -1.83
N PRO A 64 -2.41 21.09 -0.81
CA PRO A 64 -1.35 21.21 0.19
C PRO A 64 0.03 21.18 -0.48
N THR A 65 1.01 21.85 0.12
CA THR A 65 2.40 21.79 -0.38
C THR A 65 3.06 20.48 0.00
N THR A 66 4.18 20.14 -0.64
CA THR A 66 5.01 18.99 -0.27
C THR A 66 5.40 19.01 1.22
N GLU A 67 5.72 20.20 1.75
CA GLU A 67 6.08 20.37 3.17
C GLU A 67 4.90 20.14 4.12
N GLN A 68 3.70 20.57 3.72
CA GLN A 68 2.48 20.30 4.48
C GLN A 68 2.08 18.82 4.41
N GLY A 69 2.40 18.17 3.29
CA GLY A 69 2.19 16.76 3.06
C GLY A 69 0.73 16.33 3.19
N LEU A 70 0.50 15.03 3.23
CA LEU A 70 -0.82 14.44 3.41
C LEU A 70 -1.39 14.69 4.81
N GLN A 71 -0.56 15.09 5.79
CA GLN A 71 -1.02 15.46 7.12
C GLN A 71 -1.99 16.65 7.08
N ALA A 72 -1.88 17.51 6.06
CA ALA A 72 -2.80 18.61 5.80
C ALA A 72 -4.26 18.16 5.57
N LEU A 73 -4.50 16.88 5.24
CA LEU A 73 -5.85 16.33 5.11
C LEU A 73 -6.47 15.94 6.47
N VAL A 74 -5.64 15.68 7.47
CA VAL A 74 -6.08 15.24 8.82
C VAL A 74 -6.12 16.40 9.81
N THR A 75 -5.11 17.26 9.74
CA THR A 75 -4.94 18.37 10.67
C THR A 75 -4.73 19.66 9.87
N GLN A 76 -5.42 20.73 10.29
CA GLN A 76 -5.29 22.03 9.64
C GLN A 76 -3.82 22.50 9.66
N PRO A 77 -3.22 22.77 8.48
CA PRO A 77 -1.87 23.32 8.41
C PRO A 77 -1.77 24.69 9.11
N THR A 78 -0.65 24.92 9.76
CA THR A 78 -0.31 26.22 10.38
C THR A 78 0.73 26.99 9.56
N SER A 79 1.30 26.37 8.53
CA SER A 79 2.22 27.00 7.57
C SER A 79 1.46 27.52 6.34
N GLU A 80 2.01 28.54 5.70
CA GLU A 80 1.47 29.09 4.46
C GLU A 80 1.69 28.12 3.25
N PRO A 81 0.74 28.03 2.31
CA PRO A 81 -0.55 28.74 2.30
C PRO A 81 -1.58 28.11 3.27
N MET A 82 -2.18 28.90 4.11
CA MET A 82 -3.17 28.40 5.05
C MET A 82 -4.51 28.12 4.37
N PRO A 83 -5.18 27.01 4.67
CA PRO A 83 -6.50 26.71 4.10
C PRO A 83 -7.54 27.71 4.63
N ARG A 84 -8.43 28.15 3.73
CA ARG A 84 -9.56 29.04 4.06
C ARG A 84 -10.68 28.29 4.76
N SER A 85 -10.83 27.02 4.41
CA SER A 85 -11.85 26.13 4.95
C SER A 85 -11.19 24.82 5.39
N PHE A 86 -11.48 24.42 6.62
CA PHE A 86 -11.02 23.15 7.15
C PHE A 86 -12.16 22.49 7.94
N PRO A 87 -12.67 21.32 7.49
CA PRO A 87 -13.76 20.65 8.18
C PRO A 87 -13.38 20.23 9.60
N GLU A 88 -14.34 20.28 10.52
CA GLU A 88 -14.16 19.68 11.83
C GLU A 88 -13.95 18.16 11.69
N GLY A 89 -12.75 17.69 12.00
CA GLY A 89 -12.33 16.30 11.81
C GLY A 89 -11.53 16.02 10.54
N GLY A 90 -11.17 17.06 9.77
CA GLY A 90 -10.33 16.97 8.58
C GLY A 90 -11.07 16.48 7.32
N PHE A 91 -10.37 16.45 6.20
CA PHE A 91 -10.85 15.87 4.94
C PHE A 91 -10.85 14.35 4.99
N ILE A 92 -9.96 13.77 5.77
CA ILE A 92 -9.94 12.35 6.15
C ILE A 92 -9.68 12.22 7.65
N LYS A 93 -10.17 11.15 8.25
CA LYS A 93 -10.03 10.95 9.70
C LYS A 93 -8.61 10.61 10.13
N ARG A 94 -7.87 9.87 9.29
CA ARG A 94 -6.51 9.42 9.56
C ARG A 94 -5.81 9.04 8.26
N LEU A 95 -4.50 9.17 8.23
CA LEU A 95 -3.66 8.60 7.20
C LEU A 95 -3.47 7.11 7.46
N GLN A 96 -3.58 6.33 6.41
CA GLN A 96 -3.26 4.90 6.44
C GLN A 96 -1.84 4.70 5.97
N LYS A 97 -1.23 3.61 6.42
CA LYS A 97 0.06 3.17 5.92
C LYS A 97 -0.12 2.21 4.74
N ASP A 98 0.89 2.16 3.90
CA ASP A 98 0.95 1.20 2.82
C ASP A 98 1.15 -0.24 3.36
N PRO A 99 1.07 -1.27 2.51
CA PRO A 99 1.23 -2.67 2.94
C PRO A 99 2.60 -3.01 3.53
N TRP A 100 3.61 -2.18 3.30
CA TRP A 100 4.98 -2.35 3.80
C TRP A 100 5.30 -1.46 5.00
N ASP A 101 4.25 -0.86 5.60
CA ASP A 101 4.31 0.01 6.79
C ASP A 101 5.01 1.36 6.57
N ASN A 102 5.04 1.85 5.31
CA ASN A 102 5.51 3.19 4.99
C ASN A 102 4.35 4.18 4.95
N ASP A 103 4.67 5.46 5.11
CA ASP A 103 3.72 6.53 4.86
C ASP A 103 3.62 6.81 3.36
N TYR A 104 2.40 7.13 2.89
CA TYR A 104 2.24 7.66 1.53
C TYR A 104 2.85 9.05 1.43
N MET A 105 3.42 9.35 0.28
CA MET A 105 4.11 10.61 0.01
C MET A 105 3.28 11.52 -0.89
N LEU A 106 3.42 12.83 -0.69
CA LEU A 106 2.84 13.87 -1.55
C LEU A 106 3.96 14.75 -2.08
N VAL A 107 3.99 14.95 -3.40
CA VAL A 107 4.78 15.99 -4.06
C VAL A 107 3.80 16.97 -4.72
N SER A 108 3.86 18.23 -4.32
CA SER A 108 2.96 19.27 -4.79
C SER A 108 3.71 20.62 -4.90
N PRO A 109 3.91 21.17 -6.11
CA PRO A 109 3.48 20.61 -7.42
C PRO A 109 4.13 19.30 -7.75
N GLY A 110 3.41 18.42 -8.50
CA GLY A 110 3.92 17.13 -8.92
C GLY A 110 4.95 17.23 -10.06
N GLU A 111 5.79 16.22 -10.20
CA GLU A 111 6.73 16.06 -11.29
C GLU A 111 6.12 15.29 -12.47
N MET A 112 5.26 14.33 -12.16
CA MET A 112 4.56 13.48 -13.13
C MET A 112 3.17 14.01 -13.48
N GLY A 113 2.53 14.74 -12.58
CA GLY A 113 1.20 15.31 -12.76
C GLY A 113 1.03 16.64 -12.02
N ARG A 114 -0.23 17.02 -11.75
CA ARG A 114 -0.53 18.22 -10.94
C ARG A 114 -0.03 18.07 -9.51
N ILE A 115 -0.19 16.89 -8.98
CA ILE A 115 0.32 16.39 -7.70
C ILE A 115 0.73 14.95 -7.92
N ASP A 116 1.73 14.50 -7.20
CA ASP A 116 2.14 13.10 -7.18
C ASP A 116 1.88 12.54 -5.79
N VAL A 117 1.08 11.47 -5.74
CA VAL A 117 0.81 10.70 -4.52
C VAL A 117 1.29 9.29 -4.74
N TYR A 118 2.16 8.79 -3.88
CA TYR A 118 2.79 7.49 -4.09
C TYR A 118 3.19 6.77 -2.81
N SER A 119 3.37 5.45 -2.94
CA SER A 119 4.03 4.58 -1.99
C SER A 119 5.44 4.30 -2.48
N MET A 120 6.43 4.28 -1.59
CA MET A 120 7.82 3.93 -1.88
C MET A 120 8.03 2.41 -2.07
N GLY A 121 6.95 1.63 -2.10
CA GLY A 121 7.05 0.19 -2.31
C GLY A 121 7.76 -0.57 -1.18
N PRO A 122 8.11 -1.84 -1.45
CA PRO A 122 8.75 -2.70 -0.46
C PRO A 122 10.19 -2.31 -0.11
N ASP A 123 10.92 -1.64 -1.00
CA ASP A 123 12.33 -1.23 -0.75
C ASP A 123 12.43 0.01 0.14
N ARG A 124 11.35 0.78 0.31
CA ARG A 124 11.23 1.98 1.14
C ARG A 124 12.12 3.14 0.66
N VAL A 125 12.45 3.16 -0.61
CA VAL A 125 13.31 4.18 -1.22
C VAL A 125 12.53 4.90 -2.31
N ALA A 126 12.37 6.21 -2.18
CA ALA A 126 11.69 7.02 -3.19
C ALA A 126 12.54 7.14 -4.47
N GLY A 127 11.89 7.09 -5.62
CA GLY A 127 12.53 7.25 -6.92
C GLY A 127 13.05 5.94 -7.51
N THR A 128 12.53 4.80 -7.07
CA THR A 128 12.86 3.47 -7.58
C THR A 128 11.74 2.89 -8.44
N ASP A 129 12.03 1.77 -9.12
CA ASP A 129 11.08 1.16 -10.06
C ASP A 129 9.88 0.49 -9.38
N ASP A 130 9.94 0.28 -8.07
CA ASP A 130 8.86 -0.29 -7.28
C ASP A 130 7.96 0.75 -6.62
N ASP A 131 8.20 2.05 -6.86
CA ASP A 131 7.29 3.12 -6.49
C ASP A 131 5.94 2.94 -7.20
N ILE A 132 4.87 3.01 -6.44
CA ILE A 132 3.50 2.96 -6.96
C ILE A 132 2.86 4.31 -6.70
N GLY A 133 2.62 5.06 -7.75
CA GLY A 133 2.06 6.40 -7.69
C GLY A 133 0.84 6.57 -8.59
N ASN A 134 0.17 7.71 -8.45
CA ASN A 134 -1.01 8.04 -9.25
C ASN A 134 -0.74 8.15 -10.77
N TRP A 135 0.52 8.14 -11.18
CA TRP A 135 0.93 8.12 -12.59
C TRP A 135 1.01 6.72 -13.22
N ASN A 136 1.01 5.64 -12.42
CA ASN A 136 1.15 4.26 -12.91
C ASN A 136 0.15 3.27 -12.31
N LEU A 137 -0.99 3.74 -11.79
CA LEU A 137 -2.02 2.89 -11.16
C LEU A 137 -2.62 1.85 -12.11
N ASP A 138 -2.70 2.17 -13.41
CA ASP A 138 -3.31 1.29 -14.42
C ASP A 138 -2.33 0.23 -14.96
N ALA A 139 -1.06 0.30 -14.58
CA ALA A 139 -0.01 -0.60 -15.05
C ALA A 139 0.80 -1.25 -13.90
N PRO A 140 0.16 -1.83 -12.87
CA PRO A 140 0.90 -2.41 -11.75
C PRO A 140 1.70 -3.66 -12.10
N ASP A 141 1.48 -4.26 -13.28
CA ASP A 141 2.10 -5.53 -13.71
C ASP A 141 3.04 -5.39 -14.93
N ALA A 142 3.33 -4.19 -15.42
CA ALA A 142 4.12 -3.99 -16.65
C ALA A 142 5.64 -4.20 -16.47
N GLN A 143 6.11 -4.48 -15.25
CA GLN A 143 7.54 -4.63 -14.94
C GLN A 143 8.00 -6.06 -14.65
N GLN A 144 7.20 -7.08 -15.00
CA GLN A 144 7.65 -8.48 -14.96
C GLN A 144 7.77 -9.05 -16.38
N ASN A 145 8.86 -8.72 -17.07
CA ASN A 145 9.41 -9.49 -18.18
C ASN A 145 10.92 -9.61 -18.01
#